data_d293f0761505830d5b0f84fee62dc78e
#
_entry.id   d293f0761505830d5b0f84fee62dc78e
#
_cell.length_a   1.000
_cell.length_b   1.000
_cell.length_c   1.000
_cell.angle_alpha   90.00
_cell.angle_beta   90.00
_cell.angle_gamma   90.00
#
_symmetry.space_group_name_H-M   'P 1'
#
loop_
_entity.id
_entity.type
_entity.pdbx_description
1 polymer ?
#
loop_
_entity_poly.entity_id
_entity_poly.type
_entity_poly.pdbx_seq_one_letter_code
_entity_poly.pdbx_strand_id
1 'polypeptide(L)'
;KTGSMSLAKDECCILPFNLDLQGLNLKYSTTQLLTSIEHEGETYFFFFTPKGMNGEFYFESSNFQEVSVDNGNIISDEHTLIQVSAEEISLVDITLKSGKRLHVCTLTHEQSLNFWKFRYRGKEQVFITNATLLVDEEKIRLECESLKTVEIKSFPGYDTTIKIAGEEVPGHTHGIFKEYKKTFNESRTDIEVKMVNNHKAVIHFQPEAFD
;
A
#
# COMPACT_ATOMS: atom_id res chain seq x y z
N LYS A 1 -21.76 8.43 -16.37
CA LYS A 1 -21.28 7.26 -17.10
C LYS A 1 -19.89 7.57 -17.61
N THR A 2 -18.93 7.09 -16.90
CA THR A 2 -17.53 7.16 -17.25
C THR A 2 -17.24 6.07 -18.27
N GLY A 3 -16.57 6.33 -19.30
CA GLY A 3 -16.14 5.58 -20.46
C GLY A 3 -16.32 4.04 -20.52
N SER A 4 -15.79 3.42 -21.53
CA SER A 4 -15.72 1.96 -21.63
C SER A 4 -14.60 1.42 -20.73
N MET A 5 -14.86 0.38 -19.97
CA MET A 5 -13.80 -0.40 -19.31
C MET A 5 -13.05 -1.20 -20.37
N SER A 6 -11.73 -1.14 -20.30
CA SER A 6 -10.84 -1.93 -21.14
C SER A 6 -9.92 -2.76 -20.27
N LEU A 7 -9.98 -4.08 -20.42
CA LEU A 7 -9.07 -5.00 -19.75
C LEU A 7 -8.00 -5.44 -20.74
N ALA A 8 -6.75 -5.50 -20.30
CA ALA A 8 -5.67 -6.00 -21.14
C ALA A 8 -5.86 -7.48 -21.46
N LYS A 9 -5.28 -7.94 -22.57
CA LYS A 9 -5.31 -9.37 -22.93
C LYS A 9 -4.69 -10.22 -21.80
N ASP A 10 -5.34 -11.33 -21.49
CA ASP A 10 -4.93 -12.29 -20.46
C ASP A 10 -5.01 -11.75 -19.00
N GLU A 11 -5.61 -10.57 -18.81
CA GLU A 11 -5.90 -10.03 -17.48
C GLU A 11 -7.30 -10.43 -17.02
N CYS A 12 -7.45 -10.63 -15.71
CA CYS A 12 -8.74 -10.80 -15.05
C CYS A 12 -8.88 -9.84 -13.88
N CYS A 13 -10.11 -9.46 -13.54
CA CYS A 13 -10.35 -8.61 -12.38
C CYS A 13 -11.61 -9.03 -11.62
N ILE A 14 -11.61 -8.78 -10.32
CA ILE A 14 -12.77 -8.93 -9.44
C ILE A 14 -13.13 -7.54 -8.93
N LEU A 15 -14.20 -6.98 -9.48
CA LEU A 15 -14.64 -5.63 -9.14
C LEU A 15 -15.66 -5.67 -7.99
N PRO A 16 -15.50 -4.81 -6.96
CA PRO A 16 -16.45 -4.74 -5.87
C PRO A 16 -17.76 -4.06 -6.29
N PHE A 17 -18.87 -4.62 -5.81
CA PHE A 17 -20.22 -4.05 -5.93
C PHE A 17 -20.94 -4.10 -4.59
N ASN A 18 -21.57 -3.01 -4.17
CA ASN A 18 -22.25 -2.89 -2.89
C ASN A 18 -21.41 -3.37 -1.71
N LEU A 19 -20.14 -3.00 -1.71
CA LEU A 19 -19.21 -3.35 -0.65
C LEU A 19 -19.35 -2.35 0.51
N ASP A 20 -19.63 -2.86 1.71
CA ASP A 20 -19.62 -2.04 2.92
C ASP A 20 -18.18 -1.82 3.40
N LEU A 21 -17.73 -0.57 3.34
CA LEU A 21 -16.47 -0.11 3.91
C LEU A 21 -16.74 0.47 5.31
N GLN A 22 -17.15 -0.41 6.23
CA GLN A 22 -17.40 -0.09 7.65
C GLN A 22 -18.41 1.07 7.85
N GLY A 23 -19.55 0.98 7.18
CA GLY A 23 -20.65 1.96 7.24
C GLY A 23 -20.68 2.93 6.07
N LEU A 24 -19.74 2.81 5.13
CA LEU A 24 -19.76 3.51 3.85
C LEU A 24 -19.98 2.51 2.72
N ASN A 25 -21.12 2.63 2.03
CA ASN A 25 -21.43 1.75 0.91
C ASN A 25 -20.74 2.19 -0.37
N LEU A 26 -19.75 1.40 -0.80
CA LEU A 26 -19.14 1.48 -2.12
C LEU A 26 -20.06 0.78 -3.12
N LYS A 27 -20.81 1.54 -3.92
CA LYS A 27 -21.75 0.99 -4.91
C LYS A 27 -21.06 0.17 -5.98
N TYR A 28 -19.97 0.69 -6.51
CA TYR A 28 -19.02 -0.05 -7.36
C TYR A 28 -17.64 0.62 -7.36
N SER A 29 -16.65 -0.15 -7.72
CA SER A 29 -15.34 0.37 -8.13
C SER A 29 -14.81 -0.39 -9.34
N THR A 30 -13.99 0.28 -10.13
CA THR A 30 -13.18 -0.33 -11.19
C THR A 30 -11.79 -0.72 -10.69
N THR A 31 -11.54 -0.56 -9.38
CA THR A 31 -10.33 -1.01 -8.68
C THR A 31 -10.62 -2.28 -7.90
N GLN A 32 -9.59 -3.06 -7.56
CA GLN A 32 -9.70 -4.28 -6.78
C GLN A 32 -9.22 -4.05 -5.34
N LEU A 33 -10.00 -4.55 -4.37
CA LEU A 33 -9.61 -4.52 -2.96
C LEU A 33 -8.51 -5.55 -2.69
N LEU A 34 -7.40 -5.11 -2.08
CA LEU A 34 -6.33 -5.96 -1.58
C LEU A 34 -6.58 -6.34 -0.11
N THR A 35 -6.75 -5.34 0.74
CA THR A 35 -6.92 -5.53 2.19
C THR A 35 -7.37 -4.25 2.88
N SER A 36 -7.56 -4.34 4.20
CA SER A 36 -7.66 -3.18 5.10
C SER A 36 -6.76 -3.35 6.31
N ILE A 37 -6.37 -2.22 6.91
CA ILE A 37 -5.63 -2.14 8.18
C ILE A 37 -6.27 -1.07 9.05
N GLU A 38 -6.37 -1.34 10.34
CA GLU A 38 -6.70 -0.33 11.34
C GLU A 38 -5.42 0.23 11.96
N HIS A 39 -5.31 1.55 11.98
CA HIS A 39 -4.20 2.26 12.57
C HIS A 39 -4.68 3.52 13.27
N GLU A 40 -4.34 3.67 14.56
CA GLU A 40 -4.70 4.84 15.40
C GLU A 40 -6.21 5.16 15.43
N GLY A 41 -7.05 4.13 15.31
CA GLY A 41 -8.51 4.29 15.32
C GLY A 41 -9.13 4.67 13.96
N GLU A 42 -8.32 4.78 12.93
CA GLU A 42 -8.74 5.02 11.56
C GLU A 42 -8.56 3.76 10.71
N THR A 43 -9.37 3.61 9.65
CA THR A 43 -9.32 2.43 8.78
C THR A 43 -8.77 2.80 7.41
N TYR A 44 -7.77 2.06 6.98
CA TYR A 44 -7.11 2.20 5.69
C TYR A 44 -7.47 1.00 4.81
N PHE A 45 -8.14 1.26 3.69
CA PHE A 45 -8.43 0.26 2.66
C PHE A 45 -7.42 0.40 1.53
N PHE A 46 -6.78 -0.70 1.17
CA PHE A 46 -5.82 -0.76 0.07
C PHE A 46 -6.48 -1.39 -1.15
N PHE A 47 -6.52 -0.64 -2.22
CA PHE A 47 -7.00 -1.07 -3.53
C PHE A 47 -5.86 -0.98 -4.56
N PHE A 48 -6.08 -1.51 -5.74
CA PHE A 48 -5.22 -1.27 -6.89
C PHE A 48 -6.03 -1.13 -8.17
N THR A 49 -5.50 -0.38 -9.12
CA THR A 49 -6.09 -0.23 -10.44
C THR A 49 -5.58 -1.34 -11.34
N PRO A 50 -6.46 -2.22 -11.91
CA PRO A 50 -6.05 -3.24 -12.86
C PRO A 50 -5.40 -2.62 -14.10
N LYS A 51 -4.47 -3.35 -14.71
CA LYS A 51 -3.75 -2.88 -15.88
C LYS A 51 -4.70 -2.53 -17.04
N GLY A 52 -4.51 -1.32 -17.59
CA GLY A 52 -5.32 -0.82 -18.71
C GLY A 52 -6.67 -0.23 -18.30
N MET A 53 -6.97 -0.16 -17.01
CA MET A 53 -8.19 0.45 -16.49
C MET A 53 -7.93 1.82 -15.86
N ASN A 54 -8.97 2.65 -15.80
CA ASN A 54 -8.98 3.85 -14.96
C ASN A 54 -9.61 3.50 -13.61
N GLY A 55 -9.05 4.02 -12.53
CA GLY A 55 -9.55 3.80 -11.18
C GLY A 55 -10.76 4.71 -10.90
N GLU A 56 -11.88 4.11 -10.49
CA GLU A 56 -13.10 4.83 -10.11
C GLU A 56 -13.74 4.21 -8.88
N PHE A 57 -14.24 5.07 -8.01
CA PHE A 57 -15.05 4.71 -6.85
C PHE A 57 -16.37 5.48 -6.91
N TYR A 58 -17.48 4.76 -6.81
CA TYR A 58 -18.81 5.33 -6.77
C TYR A 58 -19.45 5.04 -5.42
N PHE A 59 -19.62 6.09 -4.62
CA PHE A 59 -20.16 6.01 -3.28
C PHE A 59 -21.58 6.57 -3.20
N GLU A 60 -22.33 6.06 -2.26
CA GLU A 60 -23.59 6.66 -1.82
C GLU A 60 -23.28 7.84 -0.88
N SER A 61 -23.44 9.05 -1.38
CA SER A 61 -22.93 10.29 -0.75
C SER A 61 -23.68 10.74 0.51
N SER A 62 -24.75 10.04 0.90
CA SER A 62 -25.60 10.46 2.03
C SER A 62 -24.87 10.50 3.38
N ASN A 63 -23.75 9.78 3.53
CA ASN A 63 -23.00 9.64 4.79
C ASN A 63 -21.72 10.48 4.86
N PHE A 64 -21.33 11.20 3.81
CA PHE A 64 -20.15 12.04 3.86
C PHE A 64 -20.36 13.32 4.69
N GLN A 65 -19.38 13.64 5.52
CA GLN A 65 -19.17 14.97 6.09
C GLN A 65 -18.14 15.71 5.25
N GLU A 66 -17.03 15.02 4.90
CA GLU A 66 -15.94 15.58 4.12
C GLU A 66 -15.30 14.49 3.29
N VAL A 67 -14.82 14.83 2.09
CA VAL A 67 -14.03 13.95 1.22
C VAL A 67 -12.98 14.77 0.49
N SER A 68 -11.76 14.25 0.45
CA SER A 68 -10.66 14.79 -0.34
C SER A 68 -9.94 13.69 -1.10
N VAL A 69 -9.26 14.02 -2.16
CA VAL A 69 -8.47 13.10 -2.96
C VAL A 69 -7.13 13.71 -3.33
N ASP A 70 -6.07 12.94 -3.16
CA ASP A 70 -4.75 13.20 -3.68
C ASP A 70 -4.53 12.33 -4.92
N ASN A 71 -3.99 12.92 -6.01
CA ASN A 71 -3.81 12.29 -7.31
C ASN A 71 -5.12 11.75 -7.93
N GLY A 72 -6.16 12.59 -7.94
CA GLY A 72 -7.47 12.23 -8.49
C GLY A 72 -8.41 13.41 -8.62
N ASN A 73 -9.66 13.11 -8.96
CA ASN A 73 -10.73 14.09 -9.11
C ASN A 73 -12.01 13.60 -8.42
N ILE A 74 -12.72 14.52 -7.77
CA ILE A 74 -14.05 14.26 -7.21
C ILE A 74 -15.08 14.86 -8.15
N ILE A 75 -15.98 14.02 -8.63
CA ILE A 75 -17.15 14.43 -9.41
C ILE A 75 -18.37 14.23 -8.53
N SER A 76 -18.88 15.32 -7.98
CA SER A 76 -20.06 15.29 -7.11
C SER A 76 -21.29 15.72 -7.88
N ASP A 77 -22.32 14.90 -7.81
CA ASP A 77 -23.68 15.17 -8.22
C ASP A 77 -24.60 14.64 -7.11
N GLU A 78 -25.72 14.01 -7.41
CA GLU A 78 -26.56 13.31 -6.40
C GLU A 78 -25.77 12.21 -5.64
N HIS A 79 -24.67 11.72 -6.24
CA HIS A 79 -23.75 10.71 -5.69
C HIS A 79 -22.31 11.16 -5.88
N THR A 80 -21.39 10.59 -5.12
CA THR A 80 -19.96 10.91 -5.22
C THR A 80 -19.22 9.87 -6.07
N LEU A 81 -18.75 10.31 -7.23
CA LEU A 81 -17.81 9.57 -8.07
C LEU A 81 -16.41 10.14 -7.87
N ILE A 82 -15.46 9.30 -7.54
CA ILE A 82 -14.05 9.64 -7.37
C ILE A 82 -13.26 8.92 -8.44
N GLN A 83 -12.50 9.65 -9.22
CA GLN A 83 -11.53 9.11 -10.18
C GLN A 83 -10.13 9.24 -9.60
N VAL A 84 -9.35 8.17 -9.68
CA VAL A 84 -7.98 8.10 -9.15
C VAL A 84 -6.99 7.78 -10.26
N SER A 85 -5.73 8.18 -10.06
CA SER A 85 -4.66 7.90 -11.00
C SER A 85 -4.41 6.39 -11.12
N ALA A 86 -4.14 5.91 -12.34
CA ALA A 86 -3.65 4.55 -12.58
C ALA A 86 -2.11 4.46 -12.54
N GLU A 87 -1.42 5.59 -12.61
CA GLU A 87 0.03 5.69 -12.74
C GLU A 87 0.73 6.01 -11.41
N GLU A 88 -0.01 6.53 -10.43
CA GLU A 88 0.52 6.97 -9.15
C GLU A 88 -0.35 6.46 -7.99
N ILE A 89 0.22 6.40 -6.79
CA ILE A 89 -0.58 6.14 -5.58
C ILE A 89 -1.54 7.31 -5.39
N SER A 90 -2.82 6.97 -5.21
CA SER A 90 -3.85 7.94 -4.86
C SER A 90 -4.36 7.67 -3.44
N LEU A 91 -4.65 8.72 -2.71
CA LEU A 91 -5.26 8.63 -1.38
C LEU A 91 -6.58 9.40 -1.38
N VAL A 92 -7.64 8.74 -0.95
CA VAL A 92 -8.95 9.36 -0.70
C VAL A 92 -9.18 9.36 0.80
N ASP A 93 -9.30 10.54 1.38
CA ASP A 93 -9.64 10.72 2.79
C ASP A 93 -11.12 11.03 2.93
N ILE A 94 -11.81 10.27 3.77
CA ILE A 94 -13.26 10.34 3.96
C ILE A 94 -13.56 10.50 5.44
N THR A 95 -14.27 11.57 5.79
CA THR A 95 -14.86 11.74 7.11
C THR A 95 -16.38 11.51 7.00
N LEU A 96 -16.88 10.54 7.74
CA LEU A 96 -18.31 10.25 7.80
C LEU A 96 -19.02 11.22 8.76
N LYS A 97 -20.32 11.40 8.60
CA LYS A 97 -21.16 12.18 9.53
C LYS A 97 -21.13 11.68 10.97
N SER A 98 -20.75 10.43 11.19
CA SER A 98 -20.49 9.85 12.51
C SER A 98 -19.18 10.31 13.15
N GLY A 99 -18.35 11.04 12.43
CA GLY A 99 -17.00 11.41 12.83
C GLY A 99 -15.94 10.33 12.54
N LYS A 100 -16.34 9.16 12.00
CA LYS A 100 -15.40 8.11 11.63
C LYS A 100 -14.56 8.52 10.41
N ARG A 101 -13.27 8.26 10.45
CA ARG A 101 -12.33 8.52 9.34
C ARG A 101 -11.96 7.23 8.64
N LEU A 102 -12.04 7.25 7.34
CA LEU A 102 -11.70 6.15 6.44
C LEU A 102 -10.74 6.66 5.37
N HIS A 103 -9.79 5.84 4.99
CA HIS A 103 -8.79 6.15 3.97
C HIS A 103 -8.83 5.08 2.89
N VAL A 104 -8.90 5.49 1.63
CA VAL A 104 -8.83 4.57 0.48
C VAL A 104 -7.54 4.87 -0.28
N CYS A 105 -6.55 4.01 -0.09
CA CYS A 105 -5.27 4.07 -0.78
C CYS A 105 -5.33 3.19 -2.01
N THR A 106 -5.16 3.77 -3.19
CA THR A 106 -5.16 3.04 -4.46
C THR A 106 -3.75 2.99 -5.02
N LEU A 107 -3.26 1.78 -5.22
CA LEU A 107 -1.96 1.47 -5.78
C LEU A 107 -2.04 1.31 -7.30
N THR A 108 -0.92 1.47 -7.98
CA THR A 108 -0.79 1.05 -9.38
C THR A 108 -0.83 -0.47 -9.49
N HIS A 109 -1.07 -0.99 -10.69
CA HIS A 109 -1.00 -2.44 -10.94
C HIS A 109 0.38 -3.01 -10.56
N GLU A 110 1.47 -2.36 -10.92
CA GLU A 110 2.83 -2.82 -10.62
C GLU A 110 3.10 -2.87 -9.11
N GLN A 111 2.66 -1.86 -8.37
CA GLN A 111 2.82 -1.84 -6.92
C GLN A 111 1.99 -2.94 -6.23
N SER A 112 0.83 -3.30 -6.77
CA SER A 112 0.00 -4.37 -6.22
C SER A 112 0.67 -5.75 -6.29
N LEU A 113 1.52 -6.00 -7.28
CA LEU A 113 2.29 -7.23 -7.42
C LEU A 113 3.42 -7.34 -6.38
N ASN A 114 3.81 -6.24 -5.81
CA ASN A 114 4.87 -6.09 -4.81
C ASN A 114 4.34 -5.73 -3.42
N PHE A 115 3.04 -5.93 -3.21
CA PHE A 115 2.33 -5.58 -1.99
C PHE A 115 2.24 -6.77 -1.04
N TRP A 116 2.67 -6.55 0.21
CA TRP A 116 2.71 -7.55 1.25
C TRP A 116 2.00 -7.05 2.49
N LYS A 117 0.96 -7.77 2.96
CA LYS A 117 0.38 -7.58 4.29
C LYS A 117 0.86 -8.69 5.21
N PHE A 118 1.35 -8.32 6.37
CA PHE A 118 1.84 -9.28 7.35
C PHE A 118 1.63 -8.76 8.77
N ARG A 119 1.80 -9.65 9.74
CA ARG A 119 1.81 -9.28 11.15
C ARG A 119 3.22 -9.44 11.70
N TYR A 120 3.72 -8.38 12.30
CA TYR A 120 5.03 -8.36 12.94
C TYR A 120 4.92 -7.81 14.34
N ARG A 121 5.39 -8.57 15.35
CA ARG A 121 5.29 -8.23 16.79
C ARG A 121 3.88 -7.80 17.21
N GLY A 122 2.88 -8.53 16.74
CA GLY A 122 1.47 -8.30 17.05
C GLY A 122 0.79 -7.15 16.31
N LYS A 123 1.50 -6.40 15.46
CA LYS A 123 0.95 -5.29 14.67
C LYS A 123 0.84 -5.65 13.20
N GLU A 124 -0.26 -5.27 12.58
CA GLU A 124 -0.42 -5.38 11.12
C GLU A 124 0.46 -4.35 10.42
N GLN A 125 1.08 -4.77 9.32
CA GLN A 125 2.00 -4.00 8.51
C GLN A 125 1.70 -4.21 7.03
N VAL A 126 1.99 -3.20 6.23
CA VAL A 126 2.05 -3.30 4.78
C VAL A 126 3.44 -2.89 4.32
N PHE A 127 4.04 -3.71 3.47
CA PHE A 127 5.21 -3.32 2.69
C PHE A 127 4.87 -3.39 1.20
N ILE A 128 5.40 -2.41 0.45
CA ILE A 128 5.55 -2.49 -1.00
C ILE A 128 7.06 -2.51 -1.23
N THR A 129 7.58 -3.61 -1.82
CA THR A 129 9.02 -3.79 -1.98
C THR A 129 9.33 -4.58 -3.24
N ASN A 130 10.46 -4.28 -3.85
CA ASN A 130 10.95 -4.95 -5.05
C ASN A 130 11.66 -6.29 -4.78
N ALA A 131 11.40 -6.89 -3.62
CA ALA A 131 11.92 -8.20 -3.22
C ALA A 131 10.80 -9.07 -2.62
N THR A 132 11.00 -10.38 -2.59
CA THR A 132 10.09 -11.31 -1.91
C THR A 132 10.24 -11.17 -0.41
N LEU A 133 9.12 -10.97 0.29
CA LEU A 133 9.11 -10.78 1.73
C LEU A 133 8.91 -12.12 2.45
N LEU A 134 9.81 -12.44 3.35
CA LEU A 134 9.68 -13.53 4.31
C LEU A 134 9.63 -12.96 5.74
N VAL A 135 8.61 -13.34 6.50
CA VAL A 135 8.42 -12.85 7.87
C VAL A 135 8.31 -14.01 8.83
N ASP A 136 9.13 -13.99 9.86
CA ASP A 136 8.95 -14.81 11.06
C ASP A 136 8.65 -13.91 12.28
N GLU A 137 8.51 -14.50 13.46
CA GLU A 137 8.11 -13.74 14.66
C GLU A 137 9.09 -12.61 15.04
N GLU A 138 10.37 -12.75 14.70
CA GLU A 138 11.42 -11.82 15.12
C GLU A 138 12.11 -11.11 13.95
N LYS A 139 11.98 -11.65 12.73
CA LYS A 139 12.76 -11.23 11.57
C LYS A 139 11.90 -10.97 10.35
N ILE A 140 12.28 -9.95 9.62
CA ILE A 140 11.82 -9.68 8.27
C ILE A 140 13.02 -9.91 7.34
N ARG A 141 12.84 -10.75 6.33
CA ARG A 141 13.86 -11.06 5.33
C ARG A 141 13.31 -10.72 3.96
N LEU A 142 14.16 -10.16 3.13
CA LEU A 142 13.87 -9.89 1.72
C LEU A 142 14.75 -10.79 0.85
N GLU A 143 14.14 -11.60 0.00
CA GLU A 143 14.83 -12.46 -0.95
C GLU A 143 14.60 -11.98 -2.38
N CYS A 144 15.59 -12.14 -3.24
CA CYS A 144 15.54 -11.78 -4.65
C CYS A 144 16.59 -12.54 -5.44
N GLU A 145 16.41 -12.65 -6.76
CA GLU A 145 17.41 -13.28 -7.62
C GLU A 145 18.72 -12.49 -7.66
N SER A 146 18.63 -11.17 -7.75
CA SER A 146 19.78 -10.27 -7.68
C SER A 146 19.32 -8.82 -7.55
N LEU A 147 19.54 -8.19 -6.40
CA LEU A 147 19.19 -6.79 -6.18
C LEU A 147 20.41 -5.93 -5.90
N LYS A 148 20.53 -4.85 -6.67
CA LYS A 148 21.49 -3.77 -6.39
C LYS A 148 20.86 -2.66 -5.55
N THR A 149 19.56 -2.46 -5.65
CA THR A 149 18.82 -1.45 -4.91
C THR A 149 17.58 -2.07 -4.29
N VAL A 150 17.43 -1.93 -2.98
CA VAL A 150 16.22 -2.30 -2.24
C VAL A 150 15.39 -1.05 -2.01
N GLU A 151 14.12 -1.15 -2.31
CA GLU A 151 13.11 -0.12 -2.04
C GLU A 151 12.00 -0.71 -1.18
N ILE A 152 11.63 -0.01 -0.12
CA ILE A 152 10.56 -0.39 0.79
C ILE A 152 9.68 0.84 1.04
N LYS A 153 8.37 0.70 0.80
CA LYS A 153 7.36 1.60 1.32
C LYS A 153 6.62 0.87 2.43
N SER A 154 6.63 1.40 3.64
CA SER A 154 5.99 0.78 4.80
C SER A 154 4.77 1.58 5.26
N PHE A 155 3.72 0.86 5.70
CA PHE A 155 2.58 1.43 6.40
C PHE A 155 2.13 0.47 7.53
N PRO A 156 1.84 0.95 8.75
CA PRO A 156 2.15 2.28 9.24
C PRO A 156 3.62 2.62 9.12
N GLY A 157 3.91 3.89 8.86
CA GLY A 157 5.29 4.36 8.83
C GLY A 157 5.91 4.31 10.22
N TYR A 158 7.19 4.01 10.28
CA TYR A 158 7.94 4.12 11.53
C TYR A 158 8.60 5.49 11.60
N ASP A 159 8.51 6.15 12.73
CA ASP A 159 9.17 7.46 12.96
C ASP A 159 10.70 7.37 12.99
N THR A 160 11.25 6.20 12.67
CA THR A 160 12.66 5.91 12.89
C THR A 160 13.37 5.43 11.63
N THR A 161 14.66 5.63 11.64
CA THR A 161 15.64 5.06 10.72
C THR A 161 15.59 3.54 10.80
N ILE A 162 15.48 2.85 9.67
CA ILE A 162 15.70 1.41 9.59
C ILE A 162 17.17 1.11 9.29
N LYS A 163 17.67 -0.04 9.77
CA LYS A 163 18.99 -0.51 9.35
C LYS A 163 18.86 -1.53 8.25
N ILE A 164 19.42 -1.23 7.08
CA ILE A 164 19.53 -2.15 5.95
C ILE A 164 21.00 -2.55 5.83
N ALA A 165 21.31 -3.84 5.98
CA ALA A 165 22.67 -4.34 5.99
C ALA A 165 23.55 -3.76 7.11
N GLY A 166 22.97 -3.54 8.28
CA GLY A 166 23.68 -2.93 9.41
C GLY A 166 23.86 -1.40 9.29
N GLU A 167 23.55 -0.81 8.15
CA GLU A 167 23.63 0.64 7.94
C GLU A 167 22.29 1.31 8.16
N GLU A 168 22.29 2.49 8.78
CA GLU A 168 21.09 3.30 8.99
C GLU A 168 20.62 3.90 7.67
N VAL A 169 19.33 3.66 7.35
CA VAL A 169 18.69 4.22 6.16
C VAL A 169 17.57 5.15 6.64
N PRO A 170 17.68 6.44 6.37
CA PRO A 170 16.64 7.39 6.74
C PRO A 170 15.38 7.12 5.90
N GLY A 171 14.21 7.18 6.54
CA GLY A 171 12.94 7.10 5.86
C GLY A 171 12.41 8.49 5.50
N HIS A 172 11.82 8.60 4.32
CA HIS A 172 11.13 9.79 3.85
C HIS A 172 9.63 9.53 3.85
N THR A 173 8.83 10.47 4.36
CA THR A 173 7.37 10.34 4.33
C THR A 173 6.85 10.81 2.98
N HIS A 174 6.04 9.96 2.33
CA HIS A 174 5.34 10.29 1.10
C HIS A 174 3.90 9.73 1.18
N GLY A 175 2.93 10.62 1.24
CA GLY A 175 1.54 10.26 1.56
C GLY A 175 1.47 9.54 2.91
N ILE A 176 0.82 8.39 2.94
CA ILE A 176 0.71 7.55 4.15
C ILE A 176 1.93 6.64 4.37
N PHE A 177 2.83 6.53 3.40
CA PHE A 177 3.97 5.62 3.47
C PHE A 177 5.23 6.28 4.01
N LYS A 178 6.05 5.47 4.68
CA LYS A 178 7.44 5.75 4.94
C LYS A 178 8.28 4.99 3.94
N GLU A 179 9.07 5.70 3.14
CA GLU A 179 9.86 5.15 2.05
C GLU A 179 11.33 5.05 2.44
N TYR A 180 11.94 3.92 2.14
CA TYR A 180 13.35 3.62 2.38
C TYR A 180 13.98 3.09 1.10
N LYS A 181 15.20 3.55 0.82
CA LYS A 181 15.96 3.12 -0.36
C LYS A 181 17.41 2.90 0.00
N LYS A 182 17.95 1.74 -0.33
CA LYS A 182 19.35 1.39 -0.15
C LYS A 182 19.93 0.82 -1.43
N THR A 183 21.04 1.41 -1.90
CA THR A 183 21.80 0.89 -3.03
C THR A 183 23.10 0.25 -2.51
N PHE A 184 23.43 -0.92 -3.02
CA PHE A 184 24.61 -1.70 -2.70
C PHE A 184 25.65 -1.58 -3.81
N ASN A 185 26.94 -1.72 -3.45
CA ASN A 185 28.00 -1.74 -4.45
C ASN A 185 27.93 -3.00 -5.33
N GLU A 186 27.52 -4.12 -4.73
CA GLU A 186 27.32 -5.41 -5.40
C GLU A 186 25.86 -5.87 -5.24
N SER A 187 25.38 -6.69 -6.16
CA SER A 187 24.06 -7.29 -6.06
C SER A 187 23.97 -8.26 -4.88
N ARG A 188 22.80 -8.32 -4.24
CA ARG A 188 22.51 -9.17 -3.09
C ARG A 188 21.32 -10.07 -3.38
N THR A 189 21.32 -11.25 -2.77
CA THR A 189 20.25 -12.25 -2.93
C THR A 189 19.42 -12.43 -1.65
N ASP A 190 20.00 -12.14 -0.49
CA ASP A 190 19.33 -12.28 0.81
C ASP A 190 19.61 -11.05 1.69
N ILE A 191 18.54 -10.50 2.28
CA ILE A 191 18.60 -9.29 3.08
C ILE A 191 17.72 -9.48 4.34
N GLU A 192 18.35 -9.65 5.51
CA GLU A 192 17.62 -9.73 6.76
C GLU A 192 17.25 -8.33 7.28
N VAL A 193 15.95 -8.12 7.54
CA VAL A 193 15.41 -6.90 8.15
C VAL A 193 15.09 -7.17 9.61
N LYS A 194 15.84 -6.62 10.53
CA LYS A 194 15.60 -6.77 11.98
C LYS A 194 15.11 -5.45 12.58
N MET A 195 13.90 -5.44 13.10
CA MET A 195 13.35 -4.32 13.84
C MET A 195 13.75 -4.43 15.30
N VAL A 196 14.61 -3.53 15.78
CA VAL A 196 15.11 -3.53 17.16
C VAL A 196 14.36 -2.50 17.98
N ASN A 197 13.59 -2.99 18.96
CA ASN A 197 12.84 -2.19 19.94
C ASN A 197 11.99 -1.09 19.30
N ASN A 198 10.88 -0.76 19.82
CA ASN A 198 9.85 0.15 19.30
C ASN A 198 10.32 1.35 18.45
N HIS A 199 11.62 1.51 18.24
CA HIS A 199 12.23 2.66 17.58
C HIS A 199 13.39 2.36 16.63
N LYS A 200 13.82 1.08 16.41
CA LYS A 200 14.92 0.75 15.48
C LYS A 200 14.72 -0.60 14.79
N ALA A 201 14.87 -0.63 13.48
CA ALA A 201 14.97 -1.84 12.68
C ALA A 201 16.45 -2.15 12.37
N VAL A 202 16.87 -3.40 12.51
CA VAL A 202 18.24 -3.84 12.16
C VAL A 202 18.14 -4.92 11.11
N ILE A 203 18.79 -4.72 10.00
CA ILE A 203 18.89 -5.66 8.89
C ILE A 203 20.26 -6.34 8.94
N HIS A 204 20.29 -7.65 9.05
CA HIS A 204 21.50 -8.44 9.02
C HIS A 204 21.63 -9.19 7.69
N PHE A 205 22.84 -9.23 7.14
CA PHE A 205 23.21 -10.07 6.01
C PHE A 205 23.84 -11.36 6.47
N GLN A 206 23.49 -12.47 5.84
CA GLN A 206 24.39 -13.61 5.72
C GLN A 206 24.69 -13.77 4.22
N PRO A 207 25.91 -13.50 3.76
CA PRO A 207 26.33 -13.97 2.46
C PRO A 207 26.44 -15.50 2.57
N GLU A 208 25.61 -16.25 1.85
CA GLU A 208 25.91 -17.64 1.61
C GLU A 208 27.16 -17.69 0.70
N ALA A 209 28.26 -18.17 1.24
CA ALA A 209 29.37 -18.59 0.42
C ALA A 209 28.92 -19.87 -0.30
N PHE A 210 28.71 -19.77 -1.59
CA PHE A 210 28.65 -20.96 -2.44
C PHE A 210 30.10 -21.41 -2.64
N ASP A 211 30.47 -22.57 -2.07
CA ASP A 211 31.65 -23.33 -2.45
C ASP A 211 31.42 -24.02 -3.80
#